data_c39f0723e6fdc429f964a13c04a3a9ff
#
_entry.id   c39f0723e6fdc429f964a13c04a3a9ff
#
_cell.length_a   1.000
_cell.length_b   1.000
_cell.length_c   1.000
_cell.angle_alpha   90.00
_cell.angle_beta   90.00
_cell.angle_gamma   90.00
#
_symmetry.space_group_name_H-M   'P 1'
#
loop_
_entity.id
_entity.type
_entity.pdbx_description
1 polymer ?
#
loop_
_entity_poly.entity_id
_entity_poly.type
_entity_poly.pdbx_seq_one_letter_code
_entity_poly.pdbx_strand_id
1 'polypeptide(L)'
;MTVTEVEDLQYVGVFRPAAEPSLGWGVIGTGWIAERFVAGTLSYTPQRIVAVGSRSAERSAAFAARRGVEHSYGSYSALIGDPAVDAVYIGVTADQHLPLALEVIAAGKPVLVEKPFALTAAEASDIRAAARAAGVFAMEAMWTRYLPQSDAIRMLLRQGALGEVEVVAADHGQVLADDPTSRLVNPALGGGALLDLGVYPLAFTSELLGTPASIIATGDVLASGVDGTVAMLLTYAGSTAHATLSTSIRVHTPTVAAISGTAARIEIDSPFYMPTRFVLIGPSYGTEPILRWQDQSGIAAHEGLSYQATALARFVSEGRIESPIHGLDESVAILSTIDAARAQLTTQL
;
A
#
# COMPACT_ATOMS: atom_id res chain seq x y z
N MET A 1 -22.65 15.19 14.67
CA MET A 1 -22.55 15.48 13.22
C MET A 1 -23.92 15.82 12.67
N THR A 2 -24.05 16.91 11.97
CA THR A 2 -25.28 17.29 11.26
C THR A 2 -25.37 16.57 9.92
N VAL A 3 -26.57 16.43 9.34
CA VAL A 3 -26.79 15.77 8.04
C VAL A 3 -25.96 16.43 6.93
N THR A 4 -25.76 17.76 6.99
CA THR A 4 -24.97 18.53 6.03
C THR A 4 -23.48 18.18 6.07
N GLU A 5 -22.91 17.88 7.27
CA GLU A 5 -21.50 17.45 7.43
C GLU A 5 -21.27 16.01 6.93
N VAL A 6 -22.36 15.23 6.82
CA VAL A 6 -22.33 13.87 6.27
C VAL A 6 -22.37 13.88 4.74
N GLU A 7 -23.10 14.83 4.14
CA GLU A 7 -23.18 14.99 2.67
C GLU A 7 -21.85 15.44 2.08
N ASP A 8 -21.08 16.28 2.80
CA ASP A 8 -19.75 16.71 2.37
C ASP A 8 -18.73 15.56 2.30
N LEU A 9 -18.92 14.50 3.10
CA LEU A 9 -18.06 13.30 3.07
C LEU A 9 -18.16 12.52 1.75
N GLN A 10 -19.23 12.63 0.99
CA GLN A 10 -19.39 11.96 -0.30
C GLN A 10 -18.49 12.57 -1.39
N TYR A 11 -18.01 13.79 -1.19
CA TYR A 11 -17.19 14.54 -2.15
C TYR A 11 -15.72 14.68 -1.75
N VAL A 12 -15.32 14.07 -0.63
CA VAL A 12 -13.93 14.12 -0.17
C VAL A 12 -13.12 13.06 -0.88
N GLY A 13 -12.52 13.45 -1.97
CA GLY A 13 -11.39 12.79 -2.56
C GLY A 13 -10.24 13.78 -2.58
N VAL A 14 -9.19 13.54 -1.80
CA VAL A 14 -7.99 14.37 -1.80
C VAL A 14 -7.36 14.42 -3.20
N PHE A 15 -7.53 13.34 -3.96
CA PHE A 15 -7.01 13.25 -5.31
C PHE A 15 -8.16 13.22 -6.32
N ARG A 16 -8.22 14.28 -7.15
CA ARG A 16 -9.09 14.31 -8.33
C ARG A 16 -8.24 13.99 -9.55
N PRO A 17 -8.22 12.73 -10.03
CA PRO A 17 -7.27 12.30 -11.05
C PRO A 17 -7.15 13.24 -12.25
N ALA A 18 -8.28 13.79 -12.73
CA ALA A 18 -8.32 14.66 -13.90
C ALA A 18 -7.72 16.07 -13.69
N ALA A 19 -7.45 16.51 -12.45
CA ALA A 19 -6.98 17.85 -12.12
C ALA A 19 -5.52 17.92 -11.70
N GLU A 20 -4.83 16.77 -11.62
CA GLU A 20 -3.45 16.70 -11.13
C GLU A 20 -2.43 16.86 -12.25
N PRO A 21 -1.19 17.28 -11.93
CA PRO A 21 -0.12 17.36 -12.89
C PRO A 21 0.13 16.03 -13.63
N SER A 22 0.48 16.10 -14.91
CA SER A 22 0.80 14.92 -15.72
C SER A 22 2.31 14.68 -15.75
N LEU A 23 2.74 13.46 -15.41
CA LEU A 23 4.12 12.98 -15.54
C LEU A 23 4.22 11.92 -16.63
N GLY A 24 5.42 11.81 -17.24
CA GLY A 24 5.81 10.68 -18.07
C GLY A 24 6.38 9.56 -17.21
N TRP A 25 5.66 8.45 -17.09
CA TRP A 25 6.06 7.31 -16.25
C TRP A 25 6.91 6.31 -17.02
N GLY A 26 8.03 5.91 -16.42
CA GLY A 26 8.74 4.69 -16.75
C GLY A 26 8.27 3.56 -15.84
N VAL A 27 7.89 2.43 -16.42
CA VAL A 27 7.41 1.25 -15.67
C VAL A 27 8.47 0.15 -15.71
N ILE A 28 9.05 -0.16 -14.58
CA ILE A 28 9.96 -1.28 -14.38
C ILE A 28 9.15 -2.52 -14.00
N GLY A 29 9.13 -3.50 -14.90
CA GLY A 29 8.36 -4.73 -14.76
C GLY A 29 7.24 -4.87 -15.80
N THR A 30 6.94 -6.12 -16.13
CA THR A 30 5.89 -6.50 -17.10
C THR A 30 4.98 -7.58 -16.51
N GLY A 31 4.97 -7.66 -15.17
CA GLY A 31 4.16 -8.60 -14.41
C GLY A 31 2.72 -8.13 -14.21
N TRP A 32 1.96 -8.94 -13.48
CA TRP A 32 0.53 -8.70 -13.23
C TRP A 32 0.26 -7.33 -12.58
N ILE A 33 1.05 -6.92 -11.57
CA ILE A 33 0.81 -5.64 -10.88
C ILE A 33 1.15 -4.44 -11.78
N ALA A 34 2.23 -4.52 -12.57
CA ALA A 34 2.57 -3.48 -13.54
C ALA A 34 1.47 -3.33 -14.60
N GLU A 35 0.87 -4.45 -15.05
CA GLU A 35 -0.26 -4.44 -15.97
C GLU A 35 -1.47 -3.70 -15.37
N ARG A 36 -1.78 -3.92 -14.08
CA ARG A 36 -2.88 -3.25 -13.36
C ARG A 36 -2.61 -1.76 -13.14
N PHE A 37 -1.38 -1.43 -12.73
CA PHE A 37 -0.97 -0.04 -12.57
C PHE A 37 -1.10 0.75 -13.87
N VAL A 38 -0.57 0.22 -14.97
CA VAL A 38 -0.64 0.86 -16.30
C VAL A 38 -2.08 1.02 -16.76
N ALA A 39 -2.89 -0.04 -16.64
CA ALA A 39 -4.30 -0.01 -17.06
C ALA A 39 -5.09 1.05 -16.28
N GLY A 40 -5.01 1.06 -14.94
CA GLY A 40 -5.69 2.03 -14.10
C GLY A 40 -5.22 3.47 -14.37
N THR A 41 -3.90 3.66 -14.44
CA THR A 41 -3.31 4.97 -14.69
C THR A 41 -3.76 5.57 -16.02
N LEU A 42 -3.72 4.83 -17.10
CA LEU A 42 -4.15 5.30 -18.43
C LEU A 42 -5.66 5.53 -18.52
N SER A 43 -6.47 4.78 -17.78
CA SER A 43 -7.92 4.88 -17.87
C SER A 43 -8.52 6.02 -17.05
N TYR A 44 -7.89 6.38 -15.91
CA TYR A 44 -8.51 7.26 -14.93
C TYR A 44 -7.71 8.53 -14.61
N THR A 45 -6.53 8.71 -15.21
CA THR A 45 -5.67 9.86 -14.89
C THR A 45 -5.11 10.53 -16.16
N PRO A 46 -4.62 11.77 -16.09
CA PRO A 46 -3.88 12.41 -17.16
C PRO A 46 -2.41 11.97 -17.25
N GLN A 47 -1.98 11.01 -16.42
CA GLN A 47 -0.62 10.49 -16.42
C GLN A 47 -0.32 9.75 -17.73
N ARG A 48 0.92 9.82 -18.19
CA ARG A 48 1.38 9.17 -19.42
C ARG A 48 2.34 8.04 -19.06
N ILE A 49 2.15 6.88 -19.67
CA ILE A 49 3.13 5.78 -19.59
C ILE A 49 3.99 5.90 -20.85
N VAL A 50 5.22 6.41 -20.69
CA VAL A 50 6.10 6.70 -21.82
C VAL A 50 7.12 5.59 -22.11
N ALA A 51 7.47 4.81 -21.08
CA ALA A 51 8.45 3.74 -21.20
C ALA A 51 8.10 2.53 -20.37
N VAL A 52 8.46 1.32 -20.84
CA VAL A 52 8.41 0.08 -20.07
C VAL A 52 9.73 -0.68 -20.20
N GLY A 53 10.20 -1.24 -19.08
CA GLY A 53 11.46 -2.00 -19.02
C GLY A 53 11.27 -3.39 -18.41
N SER A 54 11.99 -4.36 -18.96
CA SER A 54 12.08 -5.73 -18.47
C SER A 54 13.49 -6.27 -18.74
N ARG A 55 13.91 -7.28 -17.98
CA ARG A 55 15.14 -8.05 -18.28
C ARG A 55 15.07 -8.82 -19.62
N SER A 56 13.89 -8.88 -20.24
CA SER A 56 13.66 -9.42 -21.59
C SER A 56 13.14 -8.31 -22.49
N ALA A 57 13.90 -7.94 -23.51
CA ALA A 57 13.50 -6.97 -24.52
C ALA A 57 12.20 -7.41 -25.24
N GLU A 58 12.06 -8.70 -25.49
CA GLU A 58 10.85 -9.27 -26.10
C GLU A 58 9.61 -9.05 -25.22
N ARG A 59 9.70 -9.32 -23.90
CA ARG A 59 8.57 -9.12 -22.99
C ARG A 59 8.20 -7.63 -22.85
N SER A 60 9.19 -6.74 -22.80
CA SER A 60 8.89 -5.30 -22.72
C SER A 60 8.27 -4.80 -24.03
N ALA A 61 8.78 -5.23 -25.19
CA ALA A 61 8.19 -4.87 -26.49
C ALA A 61 6.73 -5.39 -26.64
N ALA A 62 6.46 -6.63 -26.23
CA ALA A 62 5.11 -7.19 -26.24
C ALA A 62 4.17 -6.44 -25.29
N PHE A 63 4.63 -6.04 -24.10
CA PHE A 63 3.86 -5.24 -23.15
C PHE A 63 3.58 -3.85 -23.73
N ALA A 64 4.58 -3.17 -24.26
CA ALA A 64 4.46 -1.86 -24.89
C ALA A 64 3.44 -1.85 -26.02
N ALA A 65 3.52 -2.84 -26.91
CA ALA A 65 2.56 -2.99 -28.02
C ALA A 65 1.11 -3.16 -27.55
N ARG A 66 0.87 -3.94 -26.47
CA ARG A 66 -0.48 -4.13 -25.92
C ARG A 66 -1.05 -2.89 -25.27
N ARG A 67 -0.21 -2.03 -24.69
CA ARG A 67 -0.61 -0.86 -23.90
C ARG A 67 -0.44 0.48 -24.62
N GLY A 68 0.11 0.47 -25.83
CA GLY A 68 0.37 1.69 -26.59
C GLY A 68 1.50 2.54 -25.99
N VAL A 69 2.48 1.89 -25.32
CA VAL A 69 3.64 2.57 -24.75
C VAL A 69 4.69 2.78 -25.85
N GLU A 70 5.23 3.99 -25.93
CA GLU A 70 6.12 4.37 -27.03
C GLU A 70 7.50 3.71 -26.93
N HIS A 71 8.12 3.74 -25.73
CA HIS A 71 9.45 3.22 -25.53
C HIS A 71 9.44 1.89 -24.80
N SER A 72 10.23 0.93 -25.26
CA SER A 72 10.42 -0.37 -24.60
C SER A 72 11.89 -0.73 -24.48
N TYR A 73 12.31 -1.18 -23.30
CA TYR A 73 13.72 -1.44 -22.99
C TYR A 73 13.94 -2.87 -22.48
N GLY A 74 15.05 -3.48 -22.95
CA GLY A 74 15.56 -4.77 -22.48
C GLY A 74 16.41 -4.69 -21.22
N SER A 75 16.59 -3.49 -20.64
CA SER A 75 17.28 -3.27 -19.37
C SER A 75 16.60 -2.16 -18.57
N TYR A 76 16.70 -2.22 -17.27
CA TYR A 76 16.11 -1.22 -16.38
C TYR A 76 16.91 0.10 -16.44
N SER A 77 18.24 0.04 -16.48
CA SER A 77 19.10 1.23 -16.58
C SER A 77 18.83 2.04 -17.85
N ALA A 78 18.53 1.38 -18.98
CA ALA A 78 18.18 2.09 -20.22
C ALA A 78 16.85 2.85 -20.07
N LEU A 79 15.86 2.28 -19.41
CA LEU A 79 14.59 2.97 -19.08
C LEU A 79 14.85 4.15 -18.13
N ILE A 80 15.64 3.94 -17.07
CA ILE A 80 15.96 4.97 -16.08
C ILE A 80 16.69 6.15 -16.76
N GLY A 81 17.54 5.87 -17.74
CA GLY A 81 18.26 6.89 -18.51
C GLY A 81 17.44 7.63 -19.57
N ASP A 82 16.20 7.19 -19.85
CA ASP A 82 15.35 7.85 -20.87
C ASP A 82 14.93 9.26 -20.40
N PRO A 83 15.24 10.32 -21.17
CA PRO A 83 14.88 11.70 -20.81
C PRO A 83 13.37 11.97 -20.85
N ALA A 84 12.58 11.13 -21.52
CA ALA A 84 11.12 11.25 -21.54
C ALA A 84 10.46 10.74 -20.23
N VAL A 85 11.22 10.02 -19.39
CA VAL A 85 10.74 9.48 -18.10
C VAL A 85 10.93 10.53 -17.02
N ASP A 86 9.80 11.05 -16.49
CA ASP A 86 9.77 12.02 -15.39
C ASP A 86 9.75 11.30 -14.01
N ALA A 87 9.11 10.14 -13.91
CA ALA A 87 9.00 9.35 -12.68
C ALA A 87 9.03 7.85 -13.00
N VAL A 88 9.50 7.03 -12.06
CA VAL A 88 9.62 5.57 -12.24
C VAL A 88 8.72 4.81 -11.27
N TYR A 89 7.93 3.88 -11.79
CA TYR A 89 7.22 2.87 -11.01
C TYR A 89 7.99 1.55 -11.05
N ILE A 90 8.29 0.99 -9.86
CA ILE A 90 8.98 -0.30 -9.71
C ILE A 90 7.96 -1.37 -9.35
N GLY A 91 7.53 -2.17 -10.34
CA GLY A 91 6.54 -3.24 -10.21
C GLY A 91 7.13 -4.62 -10.49
N VAL A 92 8.16 -5.00 -9.76
CA VAL A 92 8.87 -6.29 -9.82
C VAL A 92 8.77 -7.03 -8.48
N THR A 93 9.51 -8.11 -8.29
CA THR A 93 9.58 -8.83 -7.01
C THR A 93 10.37 -8.05 -5.97
N ALA A 94 10.00 -8.18 -4.69
CA ALA A 94 10.49 -7.34 -3.59
C ALA A 94 12.01 -7.38 -3.39
N ASP A 95 12.68 -8.48 -3.76
CA ASP A 95 14.14 -8.62 -3.76
C ASP A 95 14.86 -7.63 -4.68
N GLN A 96 14.15 -7.08 -5.67
CA GLN A 96 14.68 -6.09 -6.61
C GLN A 96 14.35 -4.65 -6.22
N HIS A 97 13.54 -4.42 -5.17
CA HIS A 97 13.09 -3.07 -4.82
C HIS A 97 14.25 -2.18 -4.38
N LEU A 98 15.09 -2.63 -3.43
CA LEU A 98 16.23 -1.85 -2.95
C LEU A 98 17.20 -1.46 -4.09
N PRO A 99 17.81 -2.40 -4.85
CA PRO A 99 18.80 -2.03 -5.86
C PRO A 99 18.22 -1.10 -6.93
N LEU A 100 16.97 -1.34 -7.37
CA LEU A 100 16.35 -0.49 -8.39
C LEU A 100 15.95 0.89 -7.85
N ALA A 101 15.44 0.97 -6.62
CA ALA A 101 15.12 2.25 -6.01
C ALA A 101 16.37 3.12 -5.87
N LEU A 102 17.51 2.55 -5.44
CA LEU A 102 18.79 3.26 -5.36
C LEU A 102 19.28 3.74 -6.74
N GLU A 103 19.12 2.95 -7.79
CA GLU A 103 19.49 3.32 -9.15
C GLU A 103 18.62 4.49 -9.68
N VAL A 104 17.30 4.43 -9.46
CA VAL A 104 16.37 5.51 -9.85
C VAL A 104 16.66 6.80 -9.08
N ILE A 105 16.87 6.72 -7.76
CA ILE A 105 17.22 7.86 -6.90
C ILE A 105 18.55 8.48 -7.37
N ALA A 106 19.56 7.67 -7.65
CA ALA A 106 20.86 8.15 -8.16
C ALA A 106 20.73 8.86 -9.52
N ALA A 107 19.75 8.50 -10.33
CA ALA A 107 19.41 9.20 -11.58
C ALA A 107 18.60 10.50 -11.36
N GLY A 108 18.27 10.85 -10.12
CA GLY A 108 17.51 12.06 -9.76
C GLY A 108 16.02 11.99 -10.11
N LYS A 109 15.46 10.79 -10.31
CA LYS A 109 14.06 10.62 -10.71
C LYS A 109 13.17 10.22 -9.54
N PRO A 110 11.98 10.84 -9.37
CA PRO A 110 10.95 10.39 -8.46
C PRO A 110 10.64 8.92 -8.63
N VAL A 111 10.46 8.20 -7.51
CA VAL A 111 10.23 6.76 -7.53
C VAL A 111 9.01 6.34 -6.70
N LEU A 112 8.18 5.49 -7.29
CA LEU A 112 7.10 4.76 -6.66
C LEU A 112 7.47 3.28 -6.61
N VAL A 113 7.71 2.74 -5.41
CA VAL A 113 8.14 1.35 -5.21
C VAL A 113 6.96 0.50 -4.74
N GLU A 114 6.70 -0.62 -5.40
CA GLU A 114 5.63 -1.53 -4.99
C GLU A 114 5.78 -2.01 -3.53
N LYS A 115 4.62 -2.30 -2.94
CA LYS A 115 4.56 -2.94 -1.62
C LYS A 115 4.95 -4.43 -1.72
N PRO A 116 5.62 -4.97 -0.69
CA PRO A 116 6.22 -4.25 0.43
C PRO A 116 7.38 -3.38 -0.05
N PHE A 117 7.61 -2.26 0.61
CA PHE A 117 8.63 -1.28 0.17
C PHE A 117 10.02 -1.90 -0.02
N ALA A 118 10.37 -2.87 0.81
CA ALA A 118 11.59 -3.68 0.74
C ALA A 118 11.37 -5.04 1.41
N LEU A 119 12.37 -5.91 1.45
CA LEU A 119 12.32 -7.20 2.16
C LEU A 119 12.40 -7.06 3.68
N THR A 120 13.11 -6.03 4.16
CA THR A 120 13.41 -5.78 5.57
C THR A 120 13.35 -4.29 5.91
N ALA A 121 13.23 -3.97 7.20
CA ALA A 121 13.33 -2.59 7.69
C ALA A 121 14.68 -1.94 7.39
N ALA A 122 15.77 -2.71 7.39
CA ALA A 122 17.10 -2.21 7.05
C ALA A 122 17.16 -1.73 5.60
N GLU A 123 16.69 -2.53 4.65
CA GLU A 123 16.62 -2.17 3.23
C GLU A 123 15.72 -0.94 3.00
N ALA A 124 14.57 -0.87 3.66
CA ALA A 124 13.70 0.31 3.59
C ALA A 124 14.39 1.56 4.14
N SER A 125 15.18 1.42 5.22
CA SER A 125 15.98 2.51 5.78
C SER A 125 17.05 3.00 4.81
N ASP A 126 17.66 2.10 4.03
CA ASP A 126 18.64 2.46 3.01
C ASP A 126 18.00 3.25 1.86
N ILE A 127 16.81 2.83 1.37
CA ILE A 127 16.06 3.60 0.36
C ILE A 127 15.70 4.98 0.89
N ARG A 128 15.17 5.08 2.12
CA ARG A 128 14.83 6.33 2.78
C ARG A 128 16.05 7.26 2.89
N ALA A 129 17.18 6.72 3.36
CA ALA A 129 18.41 7.49 3.52
C ALA A 129 18.90 8.03 2.18
N ALA A 130 18.91 7.21 1.14
CA ALA A 130 19.32 7.62 -0.21
C ALA A 130 18.40 8.71 -0.78
N ALA A 131 17.08 8.55 -0.66
CA ALA A 131 16.10 9.52 -1.15
C ALA A 131 16.28 10.90 -0.47
N ARG A 132 16.41 10.92 0.86
CA ARG A 132 16.60 12.14 1.65
C ARG A 132 17.96 12.79 1.35
N ALA A 133 19.03 12.01 1.21
CA ALA A 133 20.36 12.54 0.90
C ALA A 133 20.43 13.15 -0.52
N ALA A 134 19.72 12.56 -1.48
CA ALA A 134 19.66 13.05 -2.86
C ALA A 134 18.61 14.18 -3.05
N GLY A 135 17.70 14.40 -2.10
CA GLY A 135 16.55 15.29 -2.25
C GLY A 135 15.57 14.83 -3.34
N VAL A 136 15.52 13.52 -3.59
CA VAL A 136 14.67 12.90 -4.62
C VAL A 136 13.42 12.31 -3.97
N PHE A 137 12.27 12.51 -4.61
CA PHE A 137 11.00 11.97 -4.13
C PHE A 137 10.99 10.45 -4.17
N ALA A 138 10.66 9.82 -3.05
CA ALA A 138 10.41 8.39 -2.98
C ALA A 138 9.12 8.09 -2.19
N MET A 139 8.36 7.08 -2.62
CA MET A 139 7.08 6.69 -2.03
C MET A 139 6.86 5.18 -2.16
N GLU A 140 6.38 4.55 -1.09
CA GLU A 140 5.85 3.20 -1.17
C GLU A 140 4.48 3.20 -1.87
N ALA A 141 4.24 2.22 -2.73
CA ALA A 141 2.97 2.02 -3.40
C ALA A 141 1.92 1.38 -2.47
N MET A 142 1.75 1.95 -1.28
CA MET A 142 0.68 1.61 -0.35
C MET A 142 -0.61 2.30 -0.79
N TRP A 143 -1.13 1.90 -1.92
CA TRP A 143 -2.21 2.55 -2.66
C TRP A 143 -3.51 2.74 -1.86
N THR A 144 -3.76 1.88 -0.86
CA THR A 144 -4.92 1.96 0.04
C THR A 144 -4.99 3.30 0.77
N ARG A 145 -3.84 3.92 1.04
CA ARG A 145 -3.74 5.22 1.72
C ARG A 145 -4.31 6.38 0.91
N TYR A 146 -4.39 6.22 -0.41
CA TYR A 146 -4.80 7.26 -1.35
C TYR A 146 -6.23 7.08 -1.88
N LEU A 147 -6.94 6.05 -1.42
CA LEU A 147 -8.33 5.78 -1.80
C LEU A 147 -9.29 6.79 -1.17
N PRO A 148 -10.41 7.12 -1.84
CA PRO A 148 -11.44 8.03 -1.30
C PRO A 148 -11.97 7.61 0.06
N GLN A 149 -12.15 6.31 0.32
CA GLN A 149 -12.56 5.80 1.62
C GLN A 149 -11.58 6.13 2.74
N SER A 150 -10.27 6.07 2.47
CA SER A 150 -9.25 6.41 3.46
C SER A 150 -9.28 7.89 3.80
N ASP A 151 -9.54 8.76 2.82
CA ASP A 151 -9.73 10.18 3.04
C ASP A 151 -10.98 10.48 3.88
N ALA A 152 -12.09 9.81 3.59
CA ALA A 152 -13.32 9.95 4.35
C ALA A 152 -13.14 9.50 5.81
N ILE A 153 -12.45 8.38 6.03
CA ILE A 153 -12.13 7.88 7.38
C ILE A 153 -11.21 8.87 8.12
N ARG A 154 -10.14 9.37 7.47
CA ARG A 154 -9.26 10.40 8.06
C ARG A 154 -10.03 11.67 8.45
N MET A 155 -11.03 12.08 7.66
CA MET A 155 -11.85 13.23 8.00
C MET A 155 -12.71 12.95 9.24
N LEU A 156 -13.38 11.79 9.32
CA LEU A 156 -14.16 11.40 10.48
C LEU A 156 -13.31 11.38 11.75
N LEU A 157 -12.08 10.85 11.66
CA LEU A 157 -11.14 10.83 12.78
C LEU A 157 -10.74 12.25 13.21
N ARG A 158 -10.38 13.13 12.28
CA ARG A 158 -10.05 14.54 12.58
C ARG A 158 -11.20 15.33 13.20
N GLN A 159 -12.44 15.00 12.85
CA GLN A 159 -13.65 15.59 13.41
C GLN A 159 -14.02 15.01 14.79
N GLY A 160 -13.25 14.01 15.29
CA GLY A 160 -13.51 13.35 16.56
C GLY A 160 -14.76 12.45 16.56
N ALA A 161 -15.22 12.03 15.39
CA ALA A 161 -16.45 11.24 15.26
C ALA A 161 -16.42 9.90 16.01
N LEU A 162 -15.23 9.33 16.24
CA LEU A 162 -15.04 8.09 16.99
C LEU A 162 -14.73 8.33 18.48
N GLY A 163 -14.45 9.55 18.91
CA GLY A 163 -13.81 9.80 20.20
C GLY A 163 -12.37 9.29 20.20
N GLU A 164 -11.89 8.75 21.32
CA GLU A 164 -10.59 8.10 21.41
C GLU A 164 -10.65 6.71 20.75
N VAL A 165 -9.72 6.40 19.83
CA VAL A 165 -9.62 5.07 19.21
C VAL A 165 -9.00 4.11 20.22
N GLU A 166 -9.71 3.01 20.51
CA GLU A 166 -9.31 2.00 21.50
C GLU A 166 -8.94 0.66 20.87
N VAL A 167 -9.66 0.23 19.82
CA VAL A 167 -9.44 -1.07 19.20
C VAL A 167 -9.43 -0.94 17.68
N VAL A 168 -8.41 -1.54 17.05
CA VAL A 168 -8.35 -1.75 15.61
C VAL A 168 -8.30 -3.25 15.33
N ALA A 169 -9.15 -3.74 14.44
CA ALA A 169 -9.14 -5.12 13.98
C ALA A 169 -9.09 -5.16 12.47
N ALA A 170 -8.23 -6.00 11.89
CA ALA A 170 -8.17 -6.20 10.45
C ALA A 170 -7.61 -7.58 10.10
N ASP A 171 -8.12 -8.15 9.00
CA ASP A 171 -7.62 -9.42 8.49
C ASP A 171 -7.39 -9.36 6.97
N HIS A 172 -6.41 -10.14 6.49
CA HIS A 172 -6.21 -10.33 5.06
C HIS A 172 -5.68 -11.73 4.78
N GLY A 173 -6.54 -12.58 4.23
CA GLY A 173 -6.18 -13.94 3.87
C GLY A 173 -6.66 -14.32 2.47
N GLN A 174 -5.78 -14.98 1.72
CA GLN A 174 -6.06 -15.53 0.39
C GLN A 174 -5.37 -16.91 0.23
N VAL A 175 -5.94 -17.78 -0.60
CA VAL A 175 -5.30 -19.05 -0.95
C VAL A 175 -4.29 -18.79 -2.07
N LEU A 176 -3.02 -18.66 -1.73
CA LEU A 176 -1.92 -18.30 -2.63
C LEU A 176 -0.71 -19.25 -2.54
N ALA A 177 -0.72 -20.20 -1.60
CA ALA A 177 0.38 -21.13 -1.33
C ALA A 177 0.21 -22.49 -2.03
N ASP A 178 -0.78 -22.64 -2.90
CA ASP A 178 -1.10 -23.93 -3.56
C ASP A 178 -0.08 -24.31 -4.65
N ASP A 179 0.62 -23.32 -5.20
CA ASP A 179 1.68 -23.55 -6.19
C ASP A 179 3.07 -23.45 -5.51
N PRO A 180 3.81 -24.56 -5.36
CA PRO A 180 5.14 -24.57 -4.74
C PRO A 180 6.19 -23.81 -5.56
N THR A 181 5.91 -23.46 -6.82
CA THR A 181 6.80 -22.64 -7.67
C THR A 181 6.50 -21.15 -7.57
N SER A 182 5.43 -20.78 -6.85
CA SER A 182 5.03 -19.38 -6.65
C SER A 182 6.12 -18.61 -5.90
N ARG A 183 6.33 -17.34 -6.29
CA ARG A 183 7.18 -16.40 -5.52
C ARG A 183 6.75 -16.30 -4.05
N LEU A 184 5.46 -16.50 -3.78
CA LEU A 184 4.87 -16.34 -2.44
C LEU A 184 5.30 -17.41 -1.43
N VAL A 185 5.80 -18.54 -1.91
CA VAL A 185 6.42 -19.59 -1.08
C VAL A 185 7.94 -19.57 -1.15
N ASN A 186 8.54 -18.53 -1.75
CA ASN A 186 10.00 -18.37 -1.84
C ASN A 186 10.47 -17.20 -0.95
N PRO A 187 11.18 -17.46 0.16
CA PRO A 187 11.63 -16.40 1.07
C PRO A 187 12.61 -15.41 0.41
N ALA A 188 13.43 -15.86 -0.56
CA ALA A 188 14.37 -15.00 -1.26
C ALA A 188 13.69 -13.96 -2.18
N LEU A 189 12.43 -14.16 -2.54
CA LEU A 189 11.64 -13.24 -3.37
C LEU A 189 10.63 -12.41 -2.57
N GLY A 190 10.73 -12.43 -1.22
CA GLY A 190 9.79 -11.75 -0.35
C GLY A 190 8.46 -12.49 -0.18
N GLY A 191 8.48 -13.83 -0.23
CA GLY A 191 7.32 -14.67 0.06
C GLY A 191 6.89 -14.61 1.52
N GLY A 192 5.68 -15.10 1.78
CA GLY A 192 5.06 -15.16 3.10
C GLY A 192 3.85 -14.25 3.24
N ALA A 193 2.99 -14.63 4.19
CA ALA A 193 1.74 -13.91 4.45
C ALA A 193 1.98 -12.48 4.96
N LEU A 194 2.97 -12.28 5.84
CA LEU A 194 3.25 -10.98 6.45
C LEU A 194 3.65 -9.92 5.43
N LEU A 195 4.58 -10.22 4.51
CA LEU A 195 5.04 -9.26 3.51
C LEU A 195 4.03 -9.04 2.38
N ASP A 196 3.35 -10.09 1.92
CA ASP A 196 2.46 -9.93 0.76
C ASP A 196 1.08 -9.38 1.13
N LEU A 197 0.49 -9.90 2.20
CA LEU A 197 -0.88 -9.58 2.63
C LEU A 197 -0.92 -8.81 3.96
N GLY A 198 -0.12 -9.21 4.95
CA GLY A 198 -0.08 -8.63 6.29
C GLY A 198 0.37 -7.17 6.33
N VAL A 199 1.10 -6.73 5.31
CA VAL A 199 1.47 -5.33 5.14
C VAL A 199 0.26 -4.40 5.08
N TYR A 200 -0.90 -4.86 4.55
CA TYR A 200 -2.14 -4.06 4.48
C TYR A 200 -2.78 -3.81 5.85
N PRO A 201 -3.08 -4.85 6.68
CA PRO A 201 -3.55 -4.64 8.05
C PRO A 201 -2.59 -3.81 8.89
N LEU A 202 -1.26 -4.02 8.74
CA LEU A 202 -0.26 -3.24 9.46
C LEU A 202 -0.23 -1.78 9.02
N ALA A 203 -0.26 -1.50 7.71
CA ALA A 203 -0.33 -0.14 7.21
C ALA A 203 -1.63 0.56 7.64
N PHE A 204 -2.77 -0.13 7.60
CA PHE A 204 -4.04 0.39 8.09
C PHE A 204 -3.96 0.79 9.57
N THR A 205 -3.42 -0.09 10.40
CA THR A 205 -3.28 0.16 11.84
C THR A 205 -2.26 1.24 12.17
N SER A 206 -1.14 1.30 11.43
CA SER A 206 -0.10 2.32 11.59
C SER A 206 -0.64 3.73 11.35
N GLU A 207 -1.55 3.92 10.39
CA GLU A 207 -2.22 5.20 10.15
C GLU A 207 -3.03 5.70 11.36
N LEU A 208 -3.64 4.77 12.08
CA LEU A 208 -4.58 5.06 13.15
C LEU A 208 -3.91 5.21 14.52
N LEU A 209 -2.92 4.37 14.81
CA LEU A 209 -2.31 4.23 16.13
C LEU A 209 -0.79 4.46 16.13
N GLY A 210 -0.19 4.66 14.97
CA GLY A 210 1.26 4.85 14.85
C GLY A 210 2.06 3.56 15.00
N THR A 211 3.32 3.70 15.43
CA THR A 211 4.24 2.57 15.63
C THR A 211 3.93 1.85 16.93
N PRO A 212 3.74 0.52 16.93
CA PRO A 212 3.47 -0.22 18.16
C PRO A 212 4.68 -0.24 19.10
N ALA A 213 4.42 -0.19 20.40
CA ALA A 213 5.44 -0.34 21.43
C ALA A 213 5.80 -1.81 21.67
N SER A 214 4.84 -2.72 21.47
CA SER A 214 5.10 -4.15 21.53
C SER A 214 4.21 -4.92 20.54
N ILE A 215 4.70 -6.10 20.18
CA ILE A 215 4.00 -7.05 19.32
C ILE A 215 4.09 -8.44 19.94
N ILE A 216 2.97 -9.16 19.91
CA ILE A 216 2.90 -10.61 20.14
C ILE A 216 2.41 -11.22 18.85
N ALA A 217 3.21 -12.10 18.26
CA ALA A 217 2.88 -12.80 17.03
C ALA A 217 2.91 -14.32 17.23
N THR A 218 1.94 -15.01 16.67
CA THR A 218 1.88 -16.47 16.64
C THR A 218 1.39 -16.94 15.27
N GLY A 219 1.83 -18.11 14.85
CA GLY A 219 1.46 -18.62 13.54
C GLY A 219 2.28 -19.82 13.11
N ASP A 220 2.22 -20.16 11.83
CA ASP A 220 2.97 -21.25 11.24
C ASP A 220 4.00 -20.78 10.21
N VAL A 221 5.05 -21.56 10.09
CA VAL A 221 6.07 -21.41 9.05
C VAL A 221 5.98 -22.64 8.13
N LEU A 222 5.84 -22.38 6.84
CA LEU A 222 5.77 -23.44 5.83
C LEU A 222 7.13 -24.12 5.66
N ALA A 223 7.14 -25.32 5.07
CA ALA A 223 8.37 -26.06 4.78
C ALA A 223 9.38 -25.29 3.91
N SER A 224 8.90 -24.31 3.15
CA SER A 224 9.74 -23.38 2.36
C SER A 224 10.45 -22.30 3.20
N GLY A 225 10.09 -22.15 4.47
CA GLY A 225 10.65 -21.14 5.37
C GLY A 225 9.89 -19.81 5.39
N VAL A 226 8.78 -19.67 4.66
CA VAL A 226 7.92 -18.47 4.73
C VAL A 226 6.80 -18.65 5.74
N ASP A 227 6.33 -17.55 6.30
CA ASP A 227 5.16 -17.52 7.17
C ASP A 227 3.88 -17.81 6.37
N GLY A 228 3.08 -18.76 6.85
CA GLY A 228 1.85 -19.23 6.19
C GLY A 228 0.59 -18.52 6.69
N THR A 229 0.38 -18.56 8.00
CA THR A 229 -0.73 -17.90 8.69
C THR A 229 -0.20 -17.28 9.97
N VAL A 230 -0.51 -16.01 10.22
CA VAL A 230 -0.02 -15.26 11.39
C VAL A 230 -1.14 -14.47 12.01
N ALA A 231 -1.24 -14.53 13.34
CA ALA A 231 -2.05 -13.64 14.17
C ALA A 231 -1.14 -12.73 14.99
N MET A 232 -1.53 -11.47 15.16
CA MET A 232 -0.75 -10.45 15.85
C MET A 232 -1.60 -9.65 16.81
N LEU A 233 -1.04 -9.35 18.00
CA LEU A 233 -1.56 -8.37 18.95
C LEU A 233 -0.53 -7.25 19.07
N LEU A 234 -0.93 -6.01 18.80
CA LEU A 234 -0.11 -4.82 18.89
C LEU A 234 -0.58 -3.95 20.05
N THR A 235 0.35 -3.41 20.83
CA THR A 235 0.06 -2.44 21.91
C THR A 235 0.90 -1.18 21.74
N TYR A 236 0.43 -0.06 22.31
CA TYR A 236 0.99 1.27 22.07
C TYR A 236 1.40 1.94 23.39
N ALA A 237 2.54 2.60 23.41
CA ALA A 237 3.08 3.23 24.60
C ALA A 237 2.16 4.35 25.12
N GLY A 238 1.83 4.31 26.40
CA GLY A 238 1.02 5.35 27.04
C GLY A 238 -0.47 5.35 26.59
N SER A 239 -0.94 4.28 25.95
CA SER A 239 -2.31 4.13 25.46
C SER A 239 -2.89 2.79 25.90
N THR A 240 -4.21 2.74 26.09
CA THR A 240 -4.98 1.51 26.26
C THR A 240 -5.35 0.87 24.92
N ALA A 241 -5.17 1.63 23.82
CA ALA A 241 -5.45 1.16 22.48
C ALA A 241 -4.60 -0.07 22.11
N HIS A 242 -5.22 -0.96 21.36
CA HIS A 242 -4.55 -2.14 20.82
C HIS A 242 -5.09 -2.52 19.45
N ALA A 243 -4.32 -3.32 18.71
CA ALA A 243 -4.77 -3.86 17.44
C ALA A 243 -4.66 -5.38 17.42
N THR A 244 -5.67 -6.04 16.85
CA THR A 244 -5.68 -7.47 16.56
C THR A 244 -5.71 -7.67 15.06
N LEU A 245 -4.64 -8.29 14.53
CA LEU A 245 -4.47 -8.47 13.10
C LEU A 245 -4.25 -9.94 12.76
N SER A 246 -4.73 -10.37 11.60
CA SER A 246 -4.38 -11.68 11.07
C SER A 246 -4.11 -11.64 9.56
N THR A 247 -3.27 -12.57 9.11
CA THR A 247 -2.94 -12.72 7.70
C THR A 247 -2.68 -14.17 7.34
N SER A 248 -3.00 -14.56 6.11
CA SER A 248 -2.78 -15.93 5.65
C SER A 248 -2.62 -16.01 4.13
N ILE A 249 -1.62 -16.78 3.65
CA ILE A 249 -1.56 -17.22 2.25
C ILE A 249 -2.15 -18.61 2.03
N ARG A 250 -2.69 -19.24 3.08
CA ARG A 250 -3.24 -20.62 3.07
C ARG A 250 -4.75 -20.68 3.01
N VAL A 251 -5.42 -19.68 3.58
CA VAL A 251 -6.88 -19.68 3.69
C VAL A 251 -7.44 -18.32 3.27
N HIS A 252 -8.65 -18.34 2.74
CA HIS A 252 -9.41 -17.13 2.47
C HIS A 252 -10.09 -16.67 3.77
N THR A 253 -9.86 -15.42 4.16
CA THR A 253 -10.49 -14.79 5.32
C THR A 253 -11.49 -13.73 4.86
N PRO A 254 -12.33 -13.17 5.74
CA PRO A 254 -13.27 -12.11 5.38
C PRO A 254 -12.63 -10.89 4.71
N THR A 255 -11.38 -10.57 5.06
CA THR A 255 -10.64 -9.41 4.53
C THR A 255 -11.37 -8.09 4.81
N VAL A 256 -11.74 -7.90 6.07
CA VAL A 256 -12.47 -6.76 6.60
C VAL A 256 -11.61 -5.98 7.60
N ALA A 257 -12.02 -4.74 7.92
CA ALA A 257 -11.39 -3.98 8.98
C ALA A 257 -12.43 -3.21 9.82
N ALA A 258 -12.08 -2.95 11.08
CA ALA A 258 -12.90 -2.17 11.99
C ALA A 258 -12.04 -1.25 12.86
N ILE A 259 -12.56 -0.05 13.14
CA ILE A 259 -11.99 0.93 14.05
C ILE A 259 -13.02 1.20 15.13
N SER A 260 -12.72 0.89 16.38
CA SER A 260 -13.63 1.11 17.51
C SER A 260 -13.07 2.19 18.42
N GLY A 261 -13.86 3.22 18.62
CA GLY A 261 -13.55 4.31 19.54
C GLY A 261 -14.62 4.44 20.64
N THR A 262 -14.37 5.36 21.56
CA THR A 262 -15.26 5.58 22.74
C THR A 262 -16.63 6.16 22.37
N ALA A 263 -16.78 6.83 21.22
CA ALA A 263 -18.02 7.47 20.79
C ALA A 263 -18.72 6.74 19.62
N ALA A 264 -17.98 6.02 18.79
CA ALA A 264 -18.51 5.31 17.63
C ALA A 264 -17.50 4.28 17.12
N ARG A 265 -17.94 3.43 16.17
CA ARG A 265 -17.06 2.53 15.42
C ARG A 265 -17.30 2.65 13.93
N ILE A 266 -16.25 2.38 13.14
CA ILE A 266 -16.32 2.20 11.69
C ILE A 266 -16.14 0.71 11.38
N GLU A 267 -17.00 0.17 10.52
CA GLU A 267 -16.87 -1.18 9.96
C GLU A 267 -16.69 -1.02 8.45
N ILE A 268 -15.58 -1.57 7.91
CA ILE A 268 -15.20 -1.47 6.50
C ILE A 268 -15.44 -2.82 5.84
N ASP A 269 -16.21 -2.81 4.73
CA ASP A 269 -16.55 -4.01 3.99
C ASP A 269 -15.35 -4.61 3.25
N SER A 270 -15.48 -5.90 2.96
CA SER A 270 -14.50 -6.67 2.17
C SER A 270 -14.47 -6.23 0.70
N PRO A 271 -13.28 -6.16 0.09
CA PRO A 271 -11.96 -6.18 0.72
C PRO A 271 -11.56 -4.78 1.19
N PHE A 272 -11.25 -4.62 2.48
CA PHE A 272 -11.04 -3.31 3.10
C PHE A 272 -9.93 -2.46 2.45
N TYR A 273 -8.96 -3.09 1.80
CA TYR A 273 -7.81 -2.45 1.17
C TYR A 273 -8.05 -2.00 -0.29
N MET A 274 -9.22 -2.26 -0.84
CA MET A 274 -9.66 -1.83 -2.18
C MET A 274 -10.75 -0.76 -2.08
N PRO A 275 -11.11 -0.06 -3.19
CA PRO A 275 -12.30 0.78 -3.21
C PRO A 275 -13.53 0.00 -2.73
N THR A 276 -14.11 0.43 -1.63
CA THR A 276 -15.22 -0.28 -0.96
C THR A 276 -16.13 0.73 -0.24
N ARG A 277 -16.91 0.26 0.70
CA ARG A 277 -17.80 1.04 1.55
C ARG A 277 -17.53 0.79 3.02
N PHE A 278 -18.00 1.69 3.86
CA PHE A 278 -17.99 1.53 5.31
C PHE A 278 -19.27 2.09 5.95
N VAL A 279 -19.49 1.71 7.19
CA VAL A 279 -20.55 2.26 8.03
C VAL A 279 -19.95 2.85 9.31
N LEU A 280 -20.50 3.99 9.76
CA LEU A 280 -20.25 4.58 11.08
C LEU A 280 -21.44 4.24 11.97
N ILE A 281 -21.18 3.61 13.10
CA ILE A 281 -22.20 3.12 14.02
C ILE A 281 -21.96 3.72 15.41
N GLY A 282 -23.00 4.20 16.06
CA GLY A 282 -22.92 4.72 17.44
C GLY A 282 -22.54 3.66 18.48
N PRO A 283 -22.24 4.06 19.72
CA PRO A 283 -21.69 3.19 20.73
C PRO A 283 -22.70 2.16 21.29
N SER A 284 -23.98 2.39 21.12
CA SER A 284 -25.03 1.50 21.65
C SER A 284 -25.23 0.28 20.77
N TYR A 285 -25.41 -0.88 21.39
CA TYR A 285 -25.70 -2.12 20.67
C TYR A 285 -27.04 -2.05 19.92
N GLY A 286 -27.07 -2.54 18.67
CA GLY A 286 -28.29 -2.64 17.87
C GLY A 286 -28.80 -1.32 17.29
N THR A 287 -27.98 -0.25 17.32
CA THR A 287 -28.36 1.03 16.68
C THR A 287 -28.15 0.98 15.17
N GLU A 288 -29.02 1.70 14.44
CA GLU A 288 -28.82 1.91 13.01
C GLU A 288 -27.53 2.72 12.77
N PRO A 289 -26.83 2.50 11.65
CA PRO A 289 -25.66 3.31 11.28
C PRO A 289 -26.00 4.81 11.21
N ILE A 290 -25.12 5.61 11.80
CA ILE A 290 -25.15 7.08 11.72
C ILE A 290 -24.83 7.51 10.27
N LEU A 291 -23.92 6.80 9.59
CA LEU A 291 -23.50 7.07 8.23
C LEU A 291 -23.27 5.75 7.49
N ARG A 292 -23.72 5.69 6.25
CA ARG A 292 -23.31 4.70 5.24
C ARG A 292 -22.56 5.45 4.14
N TRP A 293 -21.28 5.16 4.00
CA TRP A 293 -20.43 5.76 2.98
C TRP A 293 -20.06 4.73 1.93
N GLN A 294 -20.03 5.16 0.68
CA GLN A 294 -19.60 4.33 -0.46
C GLN A 294 -18.85 5.20 -1.46
N ASP A 295 -17.77 4.67 -2.02
CA ASP A 295 -17.03 5.32 -3.11
C ASP A 295 -17.93 5.52 -4.34
N GLN A 296 -18.01 6.76 -4.82
CA GLN A 296 -18.81 7.18 -5.97
C GLN A 296 -17.94 7.44 -7.22
N SER A 297 -16.65 7.20 -7.16
CA SER A 297 -15.70 7.48 -8.26
C SER A 297 -15.93 6.61 -9.50
N GLY A 298 -16.56 5.45 -9.33
CA GLY A 298 -16.68 4.42 -10.37
C GLY A 298 -15.40 3.62 -10.59
N ILE A 299 -14.32 3.92 -9.84
CA ILE A 299 -13.05 3.18 -9.89
C ILE A 299 -13.16 1.97 -8.96
N ALA A 300 -12.91 0.77 -9.47
CA ALA A 300 -13.11 -0.47 -8.75
C ALA A 300 -11.83 -1.33 -8.69
N ALA A 301 -11.73 -2.16 -7.66
CA ALA A 301 -10.66 -3.12 -7.50
C ALA A 301 -9.26 -2.49 -7.70
N HIS A 302 -8.38 -3.13 -8.49
CA HIS A 302 -7.01 -2.66 -8.74
C HIS A 302 -6.92 -1.41 -9.65
N GLU A 303 -8.03 -0.93 -10.20
CA GLU A 303 -8.06 0.37 -10.87
C GLU A 303 -7.76 1.51 -9.88
N GLY A 304 -8.00 1.30 -8.59
CA GLY A 304 -7.60 2.18 -7.49
C GLY A 304 -6.10 2.45 -7.38
N LEU A 305 -5.24 1.65 -8.03
CA LEU A 305 -3.81 1.96 -8.16
C LEU A 305 -3.55 3.31 -8.85
N SER A 306 -4.51 3.82 -9.63
CA SER A 306 -4.44 5.13 -10.27
C SER A 306 -4.31 6.30 -9.28
N TYR A 307 -4.87 6.18 -8.08
CA TYR A 307 -4.81 7.23 -7.05
C TYR A 307 -3.38 7.49 -6.56
N GLN A 308 -2.54 6.47 -6.41
CA GLN A 308 -1.16 6.66 -5.98
C GLN A 308 -0.28 7.33 -7.04
N ALA A 309 -0.54 7.07 -8.33
CA ALA A 309 0.15 7.76 -9.43
C ALA A 309 -0.21 9.26 -9.41
N THR A 310 -1.48 9.56 -9.20
CA THR A 310 -2.01 10.92 -9.04
C THR A 310 -1.41 11.62 -7.83
N ALA A 311 -1.34 10.93 -6.69
CA ALA A 311 -0.76 11.44 -5.45
C ALA A 311 0.72 11.79 -5.62
N LEU A 312 1.51 10.89 -6.22
CA LEU A 312 2.93 11.16 -6.47
C LEU A 312 3.11 12.39 -7.37
N ALA A 313 2.34 12.50 -8.46
CA ALA A 313 2.44 13.63 -9.38
C ALA A 313 2.18 14.97 -8.65
N ARG A 314 1.16 15.01 -7.77
CA ARG A 314 0.88 16.18 -6.93
C ARG A 314 2.04 16.49 -5.97
N PHE A 315 2.50 15.51 -5.20
CA PHE A 315 3.53 15.74 -4.20
C PHE A 315 4.87 16.17 -4.81
N VAL A 316 5.23 15.61 -5.96
CA VAL A 316 6.39 16.05 -6.72
C VAL A 316 6.23 17.52 -7.19
N SER A 317 5.04 17.89 -7.69
CA SER A 317 4.78 19.28 -8.11
C SER A 317 4.80 20.27 -6.94
N GLU A 318 4.52 19.82 -5.72
CA GLU A 318 4.64 20.60 -4.49
C GLU A 318 6.08 20.69 -3.96
N GLY A 319 7.06 20.08 -4.64
CA GLY A 319 8.46 20.07 -4.22
C GLY A 319 8.74 19.20 -3.00
N ARG A 320 7.89 18.24 -2.70
CA ARG A 320 8.12 17.30 -1.60
C ARG A 320 9.15 16.25 -2.00
N ILE A 321 9.72 15.59 -1.00
CA ILE A 321 10.66 14.45 -1.18
C ILE A 321 10.07 13.11 -0.70
N GLU A 322 8.92 13.12 -0.05
CA GLU A 322 8.17 11.94 0.37
C GLU A 322 6.67 12.26 0.53
N SER A 323 5.84 11.23 0.62
CA SER A 323 4.40 11.38 0.83
C SER A 323 4.09 11.94 2.22
N PRO A 324 3.22 12.95 2.34
CA PRO A 324 2.74 13.43 3.65
C PRO A 324 1.66 12.54 4.27
N ILE A 325 1.17 11.53 3.52
CA ILE A 325 0.10 10.61 3.94
C ILE A 325 0.69 9.28 4.43
N HIS A 326 1.72 8.80 3.75
CA HIS A 326 2.45 7.58 4.07
C HIS A 326 3.93 7.86 3.85
N GLY A 327 4.60 8.35 4.89
CA GLY A 327 6.00 8.75 4.83
C GLY A 327 6.96 7.57 4.88
N LEU A 328 8.21 7.81 4.48
CA LEU A 328 9.25 6.77 4.45
C LEU A 328 9.59 6.22 5.84
N ASP A 329 9.48 7.03 6.90
CA ASP A 329 9.65 6.55 8.28
C ASP A 329 8.58 5.53 8.66
N GLU A 330 7.36 5.70 8.18
CA GLU A 330 6.26 4.78 8.42
C GLU A 330 6.47 3.46 7.69
N SER A 331 6.90 3.48 6.41
CA SER A 331 7.26 2.26 5.68
C SER A 331 8.35 1.46 6.41
N VAL A 332 9.38 2.15 6.96
CA VAL A 332 10.40 1.49 7.78
C VAL A 332 9.81 0.91 9.06
N ALA A 333 8.93 1.62 9.76
CA ALA A 333 8.31 1.14 10.99
C ALA A 333 7.40 -0.08 10.78
N ILE A 334 6.65 -0.10 9.69
CA ILE A 334 5.81 -1.26 9.29
C ILE A 334 6.69 -2.48 9.05
N LEU A 335 7.76 -2.35 8.28
CA LEU A 335 8.70 -3.45 8.04
C LEU A 335 9.43 -3.88 9.32
N SER A 336 9.78 -2.96 10.23
CA SER A 336 10.31 -3.32 11.56
C SER A 336 9.32 -4.16 12.37
N THR A 337 8.03 -3.86 12.26
CA THR A 337 6.99 -4.66 12.92
C THR A 337 6.87 -6.05 12.29
N ILE A 338 6.99 -6.15 10.95
CA ILE A 338 7.02 -7.44 10.24
C ILE A 338 8.26 -8.26 10.64
N ASP A 339 9.44 -7.64 10.69
CA ASP A 339 10.68 -8.30 11.11
C ASP A 339 10.57 -8.84 12.55
N ALA A 340 10.00 -8.05 13.48
CA ALA A 340 9.77 -8.46 14.84
C ALA A 340 8.74 -9.61 14.97
N ALA A 341 7.70 -9.61 14.15
CA ALA A 341 6.73 -10.71 14.09
C ALA A 341 7.37 -12.00 13.59
N ARG A 342 8.14 -11.93 12.51
CA ARG A 342 8.86 -13.08 11.95
C ARG A 342 9.84 -13.71 12.93
N ALA A 343 10.58 -12.89 13.69
CA ALA A 343 11.50 -13.36 14.71
C ALA A 343 10.80 -14.20 15.78
N GLN A 344 9.55 -13.89 16.12
CA GLN A 344 8.78 -14.66 17.10
C GLN A 344 8.30 -16.01 16.53
N LEU A 345 7.97 -16.09 15.25
CA LEU A 345 7.55 -17.35 14.61
C LEU A 345 8.70 -18.36 14.55
N THR A 346 9.92 -17.91 14.26
CA THR A 346 11.11 -18.79 14.19
C THR A 346 11.54 -19.32 15.55
N THR A 347 11.18 -18.66 16.65
CA THR A 347 11.49 -19.11 18.02
C THR A 347 10.49 -20.14 18.56
N GLN A 348 9.36 -20.37 17.87
CA GLN A 348 8.32 -21.32 18.30
C GLN A 348 8.50 -22.74 17.68
N LEU A 349 9.44 -22.92 16.76
CA LEU A 349 9.81 -24.20 16.13
C LEU A 349 10.92 -24.89 16.91
#